data_798b2d42e5e97cd83c369905b6a7fe9a
#
_entry.id   798b2d42e5e97cd83c369905b6a7fe9a
#
_cell.length_a   1.000
_cell.length_b   1.000
_cell.length_c   1.000
_cell.angle_alpha   90.00
_cell.angle_beta   90.00
_cell.angle_gamma   90.00
#
_symmetry.space_group_name_H-M   'P 1'
#
loop_
_entity.id
_entity.type
_entity.pdbx_description
1 polymer ?
#
loop_
_entity_poly.entity_id
_entity_poly.type
_entity_poly.pdbx_seq_one_letter_code
_entity_poly.pdbx_strand_id
1 'polypeptide(L)'
;MKTIDFAVSEHNSASMVFFYGSIGKKQKGIVAMSKLEWVKKIMIIVFGSIVAAYGITLALYAGFGGATLAVLWQGISTTFHISIGMASMIVAIIMIIFAFFYDRSQIHVGTILYQIVYSLCVDLFADVHVYSTHVWLNAFIMLIGIVFFAIGTGIYAAASLGRGSYEAVTFSLAEKNGWQVKAVRMILDIVMVIVG
;
A
#
# COMPACT_ATOMS: atom_id res chain seq x y z
N MET A 1 26.99 -26.08 -2.03
CA MET A 1 26.04 -25.27 -1.24
C MET A 1 25.83 -23.85 -1.80
N LYS A 2 26.80 -23.22 -2.46
CA LYS A 2 26.69 -21.87 -3.07
C LYS A 2 25.88 -21.79 -4.39
N THR A 3 25.72 -22.89 -5.12
CA THR A 3 25.01 -22.94 -6.43
C THR A 3 23.49 -22.99 -6.31
N ILE A 4 22.96 -23.49 -5.18
CA ILE A 4 21.51 -23.60 -4.96
C ILE A 4 20.93 -22.25 -4.55
N ASP A 5 21.65 -21.46 -3.77
CA ASP A 5 21.21 -20.11 -3.33
C ASP A 5 21.16 -19.12 -4.51
N PHE A 6 22.03 -19.27 -5.51
CA PHE A 6 22.02 -18.44 -6.71
C PHE A 6 20.82 -18.74 -7.62
N ALA A 7 20.49 -20.01 -7.81
CA ALA A 7 19.37 -20.44 -8.65
C ALA A 7 17.99 -20.07 -8.06
N VAL A 8 17.84 -20.14 -6.73
CA VAL A 8 16.61 -19.73 -6.02
C VAL A 8 16.44 -18.20 -6.06
N SER A 9 17.53 -17.44 -6.00
CA SER A 9 17.51 -15.98 -6.12
C SER A 9 17.12 -15.52 -7.53
N GLU A 10 17.64 -16.19 -8.58
CA GLU A 10 17.26 -15.88 -9.98
C GLU A 10 15.82 -16.25 -10.31
N HIS A 11 15.32 -17.39 -9.82
CA HIS A 11 13.95 -17.81 -10.09
C HIS A 11 12.93 -16.90 -9.41
N ASN A 12 13.20 -16.42 -8.19
CA ASN A 12 12.37 -15.42 -7.52
C ASN A 12 12.44 -14.03 -8.19
N SER A 13 13.59 -13.63 -8.70
CA SER A 13 13.74 -12.40 -9.47
C SER A 13 13.01 -12.48 -10.81
N ALA A 14 13.14 -13.58 -11.53
CA ALA A 14 12.53 -13.77 -12.83
C ALA A 14 11.00 -13.84 -12.76
N SER A 15 10.44 -14.53 -11.77
CA SER A 15 8.98 -14.60 -11.57
C SER A 15 8.39 -13.25 -11.12
N MET A 16 9.08 -12.52 -10.26
CA MET A 16 8.71 -11.15 -9.89
C MET A 16 8.81 -10.19 -11.07
N VAL A 17 9.91 -10.23 -11.84
CA VAL A 17 10.08 -9.41 -13.04
C VAL A 17 9.04 -9.76 -14.10
N PHE A 18 8.68 -11.05 -14.27
CA PHE A 18 7.63 -11.48 -15.19
C PHE A 18 6.24 -11.01 -14.73
N PHE A 19 5.93 -11.13 -13.45
CA PHE A 19 4.67 -10.64 -12.88
C PHE A 19 4.54 -9.11 -13.01
N TYR A 20 5.59 -8.37 -12.70
CA TYR A 20 5.62 -6.91 -12.81
C TYR A 20 5.79 -6.41 -14.26
N GLY A 21 6.50 -7.12 -15.13
CA GLY A 21 6.59 -6.82 -16.54
C GLY A 21 5.25 -7.01 -17.27
N SER A 22 4.43 -7.96 -16.85
CA SER A 22 3.05 -8.15 -17.32
C SER A 22 2.15 -6.98 -16.91
N ILE A 23 2.31 -6.45 -15.67
CA ILE A 23 1.59 -5.26 -15.19
C ILE A 23 2.00 -4.01 -15.97
N GLY A 24 3.30 -3.81 -16.26
CA GLY A 24 3.81 -2.67 -17.02
C GLY A 24 3.36 -2.64 -18.49
N LYS A 25 3.22 -3.80 -19.14
CA LYS A 25 2.64 -3.89 -20.50
C LYS A 25 1.14 -3.59 -20.52
N LYS A 26 0.40 -3.90 -19.45
CA LYS A 26 -1.03 -3.59 -19.32
C LYS A 26 -1.31 -2.09 -19.13
N GLN A 27 -0.37 -1.34 -18.59
CA GLN A 27 -0.51 0.11 -18.40
C GLN A 27 -0.56 0.91 -19.72
N LYS A 28 0.07 0.43 -20.81
CA LYS A 28 -0.02 1.06 -22.14
C LYS A 28 -1.40 0.94 -22.80
N GLY A 29 -2.30 0.11 -22.27
CA GLY A 29 -3.66 -0.10 -22.80
C GLY A 29 -4.73 0.86 -22.24
N ILE A 30 -4.38 1.85 -21.42
CA ILE A 30 -5.35 2.75 -20.76
C ILE A 30 -6.03 3.72 -21.76
N VAL A 31 -5.45 3.93 -22.93
CA VAL A 31 -5.91 4.95 -23.89
C VAL A 31 -7.17 4.56 -24.67
N ALA A 32 -7.64 3.30 -24.60
CA ALA A 32 -8.77 2.82 -25.38
C ALA A 32 -9.83 2.05 -24.57
N MET A 33 -10.04 2.43 -23.28
CA MET A 33 -11.02 1.73 -22.43
C MET A 33 -12.42 2.27 -22.67
N SER A 34 -13.42 1.37 -22.72
CA SER A 34 -14.83 1.74 -22.75
C SER A 34 -15.26 2.41 -21.44
N LYS A 35 -16.29 3.26 -21.49
CA LYS A 35 -16.85 3.89 -20.28
C LYS A 35 -17.26 2.87 -19.21
N LEU A 36 -17.76 1.73 -19.63
CA LEU A 36 -18.16 0.64 -18.72
C LEU A 36 -16.97 0.00 -18.01
N GLU A 37 -15.85 -0.17 -18.72
CA GLU A 37 -14.60 -0.69 -18.11
C GLU A 37 -14.00 0.29 -17.10
N TRP A 38 -14.08 1.59 -17.37
CA TRP A 38 -13.70 2.64 -16.44
C TRP A 38 -14.51 2.57 -15.14
N VAL A 39 -15.84 2.49 -15.25
CA VAL A 39 -16.74 2.40 -14.09
C VAL A 39 -16.44 1.13 -13.28
N LYS A 40 -16.28 -0.03 -13.93
CA LYS A 40 -15.92 -1.29 -13.25
C LYS A 40 -14.62 -1.16 -12.47
N LYS A 41 -13.58 -0.59 -13.06
CA LYS A 41 -12.28 -0.41 -12.40
C LYS A 41 -12.35 0.56 -11.23
N ILE A 42 -13.08 1.66 -11.35
CA ILE A 42 -13.34 2.60 -10.25
C ILE A 42 -14.03 1.87 -9.08
N MET A 43 -15.07 1.08 -9.36
CA MET A 43 -15.76 0.29 -8.34
C MET A 43 -14.84 -0.71 -7.63
N ILE A 44 -13.96 -1.37 -8.37
CA ILE A 44 -12.96 -2.28 -7.81
C ILE A 44 -11.99 -1.53 -6.89
N ILE A 45 -11.53 -0.33 -7.30
CA ILE A 45 -10.64 0.51 -6.48
C ILE A 45 -11.35 0.92 -5.20
N VAL A 46 -12.56 1.46 -5.29
CA VAL A 46 -13.33 1.91 -4.12
C VAL A 46 -13.56 0.76 -3.15
N PHE A 47 -14.03 -0.38 -3.66
CA PHE A 47 -14.27 -1.56 -2.82
C PHE A 47 -12.98 -2.08 -2.17
N GLY A 48 -11.89 -2.21 -2.95
CA GLY A 48 -10.59 -2.61 -2.43
C GLY A 48 -10.05 -1.65 -1.37
N SER A 49 -10.24 -0.33 -1.56
CA SER A 49 -9.85 0.70 -0.59
C SER A 49 -10.60 0.57 0.73
N ILE A 50 -11.91 0.33 0.68
CA ILE A 50 -12.75 0.15 1.88
C ILE A 50 -12.30 -1.09 2.66
N VAL A 51 -12.11 -2.23 1.98
CA VAL A 51 -11.66 -3.48 2.60
C VAL A 51 -10.26 -3.31 3.21
N ALA A 52 -9.35 -2.65 2.49
CA ALA A 52 -8.00 -2.39 2.99
C ALA A 52 -8.00 -1.44 4.21
N ALA A 53 -8.81 -0.38 4.17
CA ALA A 53 -8.94 0.56 5.28
C ALA A 53 -9.50 -0.11 6.54
N TYR A 54 -10.52 -0.93 6.39
CA TYR A 54 -11.06 -1.71 7.50
C TYR A 54 -10.01 -2.65 8.11
N GLY A 55 -9.27 -3.36 7.23
CA GLY A 55 -8.22 -4.28 7.66
C GLY A 55 -7.09 -3.59 8.44
N ILE A 56 -6.58 -2.46 7.94
CA ILE A 56 -5.51 -1.74 8.62
C ILE A 56 -5.98 -1.15 9.94
N THR A 57 -7.22 -0.66 10.00
CA THR A 57 -7.80 -0.12 11.23
C THR A 57 -7.86 -1.20 12.31
N LEU A 58 -8.35 -2.40 11.99
CA LEU A 58 -8.32 -3.53 12.92
C LEU A 58 -6.90 -3.85 13.41
N ALA A 59 -5.91 -3.85 12.50
CA ALA A 59 -4.52 -4.16 12.87
C ALA A 59 -3.91 -3.08 13.77
N LEU A 60 -4.12 -1.80 13.43
CA LEU A 60 -3.59 -0.66 14.19
C LEU A 60 -4.10 -0.63 15.63
N TYR A 61 -5.39 -0.81 15.78
CA TYR A 61 -6.02 -0.67 17.06
C TYR A 61 -5.90 -1.94 17.94
N ALA A 62 -5.42 -3.05 17.42
CA ALA A 62 -5.13 -4.24 18.21
C ALA A 62 -3.98 -4.05 19.24
N GLY A 63 -3.26 -2.92 19.19
CA GLY A 63 -2.26 -2.55 20.18
C GLY A 63 -0.86 -3.16 19.98
N PHE A 64 -0.64 -3.91 18.90
CA PHE A 64 0.66 -4.51 18.56
C PHE A 64 1.44 -3.73 17.49
N GLY A 65 0.91 -2.59 17.05
CA GLY A 65 1.43 -1.87 15.90
C GLY A 65 0.89 -2.41 14.57
N GLY A 66 1.14 -1.68 13.51
CA GLY A 66 0.70 -2.01 12.16
C GLY A 66 1.88 -2.23 11.21
N ALA A 67 1.63 -2.06 9.92
CA ALA A 67 2.69 -1.97 8.93
C ALA A 67 3.60 -0.76 9.23
N THR A 68 4.83 -0.78 8.73
CA THR A 68 5.85 0.27 8.96
C THR A 68 5.34 1.67 8.63
N LEU A 69 4.60 1.79 7.53
CA LEU A 69 3.94 3.04 7.12
C LEU A 69 2.85 3.48 8.12
N ALA A 70 2.16 2.54 8.74
CA ALA A 70 1.13 2.82 9.73
C ALA A 70 1.73 3.34 11.05
N VAL A 71 2.94 2.91 11.42
CA VAL A 71 3.70 3.48 12.54
C VAL A 71 3.96 4.97 12.31
N LEU A 72 4.41 5.33 11.09
CA LEU A 72 4.59 6.74 10.72
C LEU A 72 3.29 7.54 10.84
N TRP A 73 2.14 7.00 10.40
CA TRP A 73 0.86 7.69 10.54
C TRP A 73 0.47 7.88 12.00
N GLN A 74 0.71 6.88 12.84
CA GLN A 74 0.45 6.99 14.29
C GLN A 74 1.35 8.05 14.94
N GLY A 75 2.65 8.09 14.60
CA GLY A 75 3.57 9.09 15.09
C GLY A 75 3.13 10.51 14.71
N ILE A 76 2.77 10.74 13.44
CA ILE A 76 2.25 12.03 12.97
C ILE A 76 0.92 12.38 13.65
N SER A 77 -0.01 11.41 13.74
CA SER A 77 -1.31 11.60 14.38
C SER A 77 -1.18 12.03 15.85
N THR A 78 -0.32 11.37 16.60
CA THR A 78 -0.09 11.69 18.02
C THR A 78 0.64 13.01 18.23
N THR A 79 1.63 13.33 17.39
CA THR A 79 2.43 14.55 17.48
C THR A 79 1.63 15.80 17.12
N PHE A 80 0.82 15.72 16.05
CA PHE A 80 0.05 16.87 15.55
C PHE A 80 -1.41 16.87 15.98
N HIS A 81 -1.85 15.89 16.77
CA HIS A 81 -3.24 15.75 17.25
C HIS A 81 -4.27 15.73 16.11
N ILE A 82 -3.96 15.03 15.01
CA ILE A 82 -4.83 14.83 13.86
C ILE A 82 -5.27 13.37 13.76
N SER A 83 -6.31 13.09 12.94
CA SER A 83 -6.74 11.70 12.73
C SER A 83 -5.70 10.87 11.98
N ILE A 84 -5.72 9.55 12.16
CA ILE A 84 -4.80 8.62 11.47
C ILE A 84 -5.04 8.66 9.95
N GLY A 85 -6.29 8.78 9.51
CA GLY A 85 -6.60 8.93 8.09
C GLY A 85 -6.06 10.24 7.51
N MET A 86 -6.16 11.35 8.24
CA MET A 86 -5.55 12.62 7.83
C MET A 86 -4.02 12.50 7.77
N ALA A 87 -3.38 11.88 8.76
CA ALA A 87 -1.95 11.61 8.75
C ALA A 87 -1.54 10.76 7.53
N SER A 88 -2.31 9.71 7.23
CA SER A 88 -2.09 8.84 6.06
C SER A 88 -2.23 9.63 4.74
N MET A 89 -3.18 10.55 4.66
CA MET A 89 -3.38 11.41 3.48
C MET A 89 -2.18 12.33 3.26
N ILE A 90 -1.70 12.99 4.32
CA ILE A 90 -0.54 13.89 4.24
C ILE A 90 0.69 13.14 3.75
N VAL A 91 1.00 11.98 4.36
CA VAL A 91 2.15 11.16 3.96
C VAL A 91 2.02 10.71 2.52
N ALA A 92 0.82 10.28 2.10
CA ALA A 92 0.58 9.86 0.74
C ALA A 92 0.72 11.00 -0.28
N ILE A 93 0.26 12.21 0.04
CA ILE A 93 0.45 13.38 -0.82
C ILE A 93 1.95 13.65 -1.01
N ILE A 94 2.74 13.63 0.07
CA ILE A 94 4.20 13.81 -0.01
C ILE A 94 4.83 12.74 -0.91
N MET A 95 4.45 11.48 -0.71
CA MET A 95 4.93 10.36 -1.52
C MET A 95 4.53 10.47 -3.00
N ILE A 96 3.29 10.86 -3.28
CA ILE A 96 2.79 11.07 -4.64
C ILE A 96 3.55 12.21 -5.32
N ILE A 97 3.75 13.32 -4.62
CA ILE A 97 4.54 14.46 -5.12
C ILE A 97 5.97 14.01 -5.45
N PHE A 98 6.61 13.30 -4.52
CA PHE A 98 7.96 12.77 -4.74
C PHE A 98 8.01 11.86 -5.97
N ALA A 99 7.12 10.87 -6.05
CA ALA A 99 7.07 9.94 -7.17
C ALA A 99 6.72 10.66 -8.49
N PHE A 100 5.87 11.70 -8.46
CA PHE A 100 5.52 12.49 -9.63
C PHE A 100 6.74 13.23 -10.24
N PHE A 101 7.59 13.81 -9.39
CA PHE A 101 8.80 14.47 -9.88
C PHE A 101 9.91 13.49 -10.25
N TYR A 102 9.93 12.32 -9.61
CA TYR A 102 10.97 11.33 -9.84
C TYR A 102 10.66 10.41 -11.01
N ASP A 103 9.45 9.83 -11.07
CA ASP A 103 8.95 8.97 -12.15
C ASP A 103 7.43 9.00 -12.27
N ARG A 104 6.92 9.79 -13.21
CA ARG A 104 5.48 9.94 -13.46
C ARG A 104 4.77 8.66 -13.90
N SER A 105 5.51 7.67 -14.40
CA SER A 105 4.93 6.44 -14.95
C SER A 105 4.23 5.59 -13.90
N GLN A 106 4.54 5.80 -12.62
CA GLN A 106 4.02 5.03 -11.50
C GLN A 106 2.69 5.57 -10.96
N ILE A 107 2.36 6.85 -11.27
CA ILE A 107 1.19 7.53 -10.72
C ILE A 107 0.10 7.62 -11.78
N HIS A 108 -1.09 7.19 -11.41
CA HIS A 108 -2.29 7.27 -12.24
C HIS A 108 -3.50 7.70 -11.40
N VAL A 109 -4.62 7.95 -12.06
CA VAL A 109 -5.88 8.36 -11.41
C VAL A 109 -6.30 7.40 -10.28
N GLY A 110 -6.07 6.10 -10.46
CA GLY A 110 -6.37 5.11 -9.44
C GLY A 110 -5.55 5.26 -8.16
N THR A 111 -4.30 5.74 -8.23
CA THR A 111 -3.47 6.03 -7.05
C THR A 111 -4.10 7.10 -6.16
N ILE A 112 -4.58 8.17 -6.78
CA ILE A 112 -5.21 9.29 -6.07
C ILE A 112 -6.56 8.87 -5.49
N LEU A 113 -7.37 8.20 -6.30
CA LEU A 113 -8.69 7.72 -5.87
C LEU A 113 -8.58 6.72 -4.71
N TYR A 114 -7.67 5.74 -4.83
CA TYR A 114 -7.40 4.80 -3.75
C TYR A 114 -7.04 5.52 -2.45
N GLN A 115 -6.12 6.47 -2.51
CA GLN A 115 -5.66 7.16 -1.32
C GLN A 115 -6.75 7.98 -0.64
N ILE A 116 -7.56 8.70 -1.42
CA ILE A 116 -8.66 9.50 -0.87
C ILE A 116 -9.68 8.59 -0.17
N VAL A 117 -10.18 7.57 -0.86
CA VAL A 117 -11.17 6.64 -0.29
C VAL A 117 -10.60 5.91 0.92
N TYR A 118 -9.37 5.43 0.82
CA TYR A 118 -8.68 4.71 1.89
C TYR A 118 -8.56 5.56 3.16
N SER A 119 -8.02 6.79 3.06
CA SER A 119 -7.83 7.66 4.21
C SER A 119 -9.14 8.07 4.88
N LEU A 120 -10.17 8.37 4.09
CA LEU A 120 -11.50 8.68 4.63
C LEU A 120 -12.11 7.47 5.35
N CYS A 121 -11.94 6.26 4.79
CA CYS A 121 -12.45 5.05 5.41
C CYS A 121 -11.66 4.66 6.68
N VAL A 122 -10.35 4.92 6.74
CA VAL A 122 -9.56 4.73 7.96
C VAL A 122 -10.12 5.57 9.10
N ASP A 123 -10.46 6.84 8.86
CA ASP A 123 -11.07 7.69 9.88
C ASP A 123 -12.49 7.24 10.23
N LEU A 124 -13.29 6.85 9.24
CA LEU A 124 -14.64 6.35 9.46
C LEU A 124 -14.65 5.08 10.32
N PHE A 125 -13.69 4.19 10.12
CA PHE A 125 -13.57 2.95 10.90
C PHE A 125 -12.81 3.14 12.21
N ALA A 126 -12.21 4.31 12.47
CA ALA A 126 -11.49 4.60 13.69
C ALA A 126 -12.36 4.47 14.94
N ASP A 127 -13.65 4.73 14.84
CA ASP A 127 -14.62 4.60 15.94
C ASP A 127 -15.24 3.20 16.06
N VAL A 128 -15.05 2.33 15.06
CA VAL A 128 -15.58 0.97 15.03
C VAL A 128 -14.56 0.01 15.66
N HIS A 129 -14.43 0.03 16.99
CA HIS A 129 -13.40 -0.75 17.66
C HIS A 129 -13.97 -1.97 18.37
N VAL A 130 -13.38 -3.11 18.10
CA VAL A 130 -13.61 -4.34 18.85
C VAL A 130 -12.32 -4.70 19.56
N TYR A 131 -12.13 -4.18 20.78
CA TYR A 131 -10.99 -4.57 21.61
C TYR A 131 -11.41 -5.45 22.74
N SER A 132 -10.50 -6.35 23.09
CA SER A 132 -10.61 -7.19 24.27
C SER A 132 -9.53 -6.83 25.27
N THR A 133 -9.81 -7.09 26.53
CA THR A 133 -8.81 -7.08 27.61
C THR A 133 -7.81 -8.24 27.47
N HIS A 134 -8.10 -9.23 26.63
CA HIS A 134 -7.26 -10.40 26.40
C HIS A 134 -6.29 -10.18 25.23
N VAL A 135 -4.99 -10.20 25.53
CA VAL A 135 -3.90 -10.00 24.57
C VAL A 135 -3.98 -10.97 23.36
N TRP A 136 -4.33 -12.24 23.61
CA TRP A 136 -4.45 -13.25 22.56
C TRP A 136 -5.57 -12.95 21.57
N LEU A 137 -6.69 -12.41 22.05
CA LEU A 137 -7.80 -12.03 21.17
C LEU A 137 -7.42 -10.82 20.30
N ASN A 138 -6.71 -9.85 20.86
CA ASN A 138 -6.20 -8.71 20.09
C ASN A 138 -5.18 -9.16 19.04
N ALA A 139 -4.29 -10.11 19.36
CA ALA A 139 -3.38 -10.69 18.37
C ALA A 139 -4.13 -11.38 17.21
N PHE A 140 -5.22 -12.08 17.52
CA PHE A 140 -6.06 -12.70 16.49
C PHE A 140 -6.80 -11.66 15.64
N ILE A 141 -7.31 -10.59 16.24
CA ILE A 141 -7.92 -9.45 15.53
C ILE A 141 -6.90 -8.79 14.59
N MET A 142 -5.67 -8.59 15.06
CA MET A 142 -4.58 -8.06 14.23
C MET A 142 -4.31 -8.94 13.01
N LEU A 143 -4.23 -10.27 13.18
CA LEU A 143 -4.02 -11.19 12.06
C LEU A 143 -5.16 -11.12 11.04
N ILE A 144 -6.40 -11.08 11.50
CA ILE A 144 -7.57 -10.88 10.64
C ILE A 144 -7.47 -9.55 9.90
N GLY A 145 -7.09 -8.48 10.60
CA GLY A 145 -6.89 -7.15 10.02
C GLY A 145 -5.84 -7.16 8.90
N ILE A 146 -4.72 -7.83 9.09
CA ILE A 146 -3.66 -7.97 8.09
C ILE A 146 -4.18 -8.74 6.86
N VAL A 147 -4.98 -9.79 7.06
CA VAL A 147 -5.58 -10.56 5.95
C VAL A 147 -6.55 -9.68 5.15
N PHE A 148 -7.43 -8.93 5.82
CA PHE A 148 -8.33 -8.00 5.14
C PHE A 148 -7.57 -6.90 4.39
N PHE A 149 -6.51 -6.34 5.00
CA PHE A 149 -5.65 -5.37 4.34
C PHE A 149 -4.99 -5.94 3.08
N ALA A 150 -4.45 -7.16 3.16
CA ALA A 150 -3.84 -7.84 2.02
C ALA A 150 -4.85 -8.13 0.89
N ILE A 151 -6.06 -8.57 1.23
CA ILE A 151 -7.13 -8.81 0.26
C ILE A 151 -7.55 -7.48 -0.40
N GLY A 152 -7.79 -6.44 0.39
CA GLY A 152 -8.22 -5.14 -0.11
C GLY A 152 -7.19 -4.50 -1.05
N THR A 153 -5.90 -4.53 -0.67
CA THR A 153 -4.81 -4.06 -1.53
C THR A 153 -4.65 -4.90 -2.80
N GLY A 154 -4.86 -6.21 -2.71
CA GLY A 154 -4.87 -7.11 -3.86
C GLY A 154 -6.00 -6.79 -4.85
N ILE A 155 -7.22 -6.54 -4.34
CA ILE A 155 -8.37 -6.13 -5.16
C ILE A 155 -8.10 -4.80 -5.85
N TYR A 156 -7.60 -3.81 -5.12
CA TYR A 156 -7.19 -2.53 -5.70
C TYR A 156 -6.15 -2.70 -6.81
N ALA A 157 -5.09 -3.48 -6.55
CA ALA A 157 -4.03 -3.72 -7.52
C ALA A 157 -4.53 -4.41 -8.80
N ALA A 158 -5.56 -5.26 -8.70
CA ALA A 158 -6.18 -5.93 -9.84
C ALA A 158 -6.85 -4.95 -10.83
N ALA A 159 -7.28 -3.76 -10.38
CA ALA A 159 -7.83 -2.73 -11.26
C ALA A 159 -6.80 -2.20 -12.27
N SER A 160 -5.49 -2.29 -11.96
CA SER A 160 -4.37 -1.86 -12.83
C SER A 160 -4.50 -0.40 -13.31
N LEU A 161 -5.00 0.50 -12.45
CA LEU A 161 -5.13 1.94 -12.72
C LEU A 161 -4.13 2.80 -11.93
N GLY A 162 -3.02 2.23 -11.51
CA GLY A 162 -1.97 2.89 -10.76
C GLY A 162 -1.46 2.02 -9.62
N ARG A 163 -0.43 2.49 -8.96
CA ARG A 163 0.16 1.85 -7.76
C ARG A 163 -0.17 2.68 -6.53
N GLY A 164 -0.18 2.08 -5.33
CA GLY A 164 -0.29 2.82 -4.08
C GLY A 164 0.86 3.83 -3.93
N SER A 165 0.68 4.88 -3.12
CA SER A 165 1.67 5.94 -2.95
C SER A 165 3.05 5.41 -2.51
N TYR A 166 3.07 4.50 -1.54
CA TYR A 166 4.29 3.84 -1.08
C TYR A 166 4.95 2.97 -2.16
N GLU A 167 4.15 2.20 -2.89
CA GLU A 167 4.64 1.36 -3.98
C GLU A 167 5.15 2.21 -5.14
N ALA A 168 4.48 3.32 -5.46
CA ALA A 168 4.94 4.25 -6.48
C ALA A 168 6.34 4.78 -6.17
N VAL A 169 6.60 5.22 -4.93
CA VAL A 169 7.94 5.64 -4.49
C VAL A 169 8.94 4.50 -4.57
N THR A 170 8.58 3.33 -4.05
CA THR A 170 9.47 2.16 -4.04
C THR A 170 9.91 1.77 -5.46
N PHE A 171 8.96 1.68 -6.39
CA PHE A 171 9.27 1.31 -7.77
C PHE A 171 9.97 2.42 -8.53
N SER A 172 9.61 3.69 -8.31
CA SER A 172 10.32 4.83 -8.90
C SER A 172 11.80 4.81 -8.57
N LEU A 173 12.13 4.60 -7.29
CA LEU A 173 13.52 4.52 -6.83
C LEU A 173 14.24 3.29 -7.38
N ALA A 174 13.58 2.13 -7.37
CA ALA A 174 14.17 0.89 -7.83
C ALA A 174 14.46 0.91 -9.34
N GLU A 175 13.47 1.26 -10.16
CA GLU A 175 13.58 1.24 -11.61
C GLU A 175 14.56 2.30 -12.14
N LYS A 176 14.55 3.51 -11.58
CA LYS A 176 15.40 4.60 -12.07
C LYS A 176 16.87 4.44 -11.69
N ASN A 177 17.16 3.83 -10.54
CA ASN A 177 18.53 3.62 -10.06
C ASN A 177 19.05 2.19 -10.36
N GLY A 178 18.24 1.31 -10.93
CA GLY A 178 18.63 -0.10 -11.14
C GLY A 178 18.78 -0.88 -9.84
N TRP A 179 18.12 -0.44 -8.75
CA TRP A 179 18.21 -1.09 -7.44
C TRP A 179 17.18 -2.20 -7.30
N GLN A 180 17.47 -3.16 -6.46
CA GLN A 180 16.50 -4.20 -6.13
C GLN A 180 15.33 -3.62 -5.33
N VAL A 181 14.11 -3.87 -5.76
CA VAL A 181 12.86 -3.42 -5.10
C VAL A 181 12.84 -3.81 -3.62
N LYS A 182 13.37 -5.01 -3.29
CA LYS A 182 13.47 -5.50 -1.91
C LYS A 182 14.37 -4.60 -1.04
N ALA A 183 15.51 -4.18 -1.56
CA ALA A 183 16.44 -3.31 -0.83
C ALA A 183 15.85 -1.92 -0.59
N VAL A 184 15.23 -1.34 -1.62
CA VAL A 184 14.55 -0.04 -1.52
C VAL A 184 13.42 -0.09 -0.48
N ARG A 185 12.60 -1.14 -0.53
CA ARG A 185 11.50 -1.34 0.42
C ARG A 185 12.01 -1.44 1.85
N MET A 186 13.05 -2.23 2.09
CA MET A 186 13.66 -2.37 3.42
C MET A 186 14.19 -1.04 3.95
N ILE A 187 14.86 -0.23 3.12
CA ILE A 187 15.35 1.09 3.51
C ILE A 187 14.19 2.02 3.86
N LEU A 188 13.16 2.07 3.03
CA LEU A 188 11.97 2.88 3.28
C LEU A 188 11.28 2.46 4.58
N ASP A 189 11.13 1.15 4.82
CA ASP A 189 10.51 0.63 6.03
C ASP A 189 11.29 1.04 7.28
N ILE A 190 12.62 0.96 7.25
CA ILE A 190 13.47 1.42 8.35
C ILE A 190 13.29 2.92 8.59
N VAL A 191 13.29 3.73 7.53
CA VAL A 191 13.09 5.19 7.64
C VAL A 191 11.72 5.50 8.25
N MET A 192 10.65 4.81 7.80
CA MET A 192 9.29 5.02 8.33
C MET A 192 9.17 4.71 9.81
N VAL A 193 9.85 3.65 10.28
CA VAL A 193 9.85 3.28 11.72
C VAL A 193 10.68 4.23 12.57
N ILE A 194 11.78 4.78 12.03
CA ILE A 194 12.63 5.73 12.79
C ILE A 194 11.93 7.10 12.92
N VAL A 195 11.19 7.51 11.89
CA VAL A 195 10.53 8.82 11.87
C VAL A 195 9.18 8.81 12.59
N GLY A 196 8.47 7.66 12.60
CA GLY A 196 7.19 7.48 13.26
C GLY A 196 7.32 7.15 14.73
#